data_8301b4e4ece4e0fbd67f77c518f2544d
#
_entry.id   8301b4e4ece4e0fbd67f77c518f2544d
#
_cell.length_a   1.000
_cell.length_b   1.000
_cell.length_c   1.000
_cell.angle_alpha   90.00
_cell.angle_beta   90.00
_cell.angle_gamma   90.00
#
_symmetry.space_group_name_H-M   'P 1'
#
loop_
_entity.id
_entity.type
_entity.pdbx_description
1 polymer ?
#
loop_
_entity_poly.entity_id
_entity_poly.type
_entity_poly.pdbx_seq_one_letter_code
_entity_poly.pdbx_strand_id
1 'polypeptide(L)'
;MVFYDFWFWIPDLARQLGIHPICYVVVSSMIMSLGSNIRTLTKEMTVEEVTKLPPDYPSSTVKFKAEEAAALLFEAEDFGSGLSFGERIRTAVSGSDAIAFRTCRETEGPFCDYVARGYGKPVLLSGPCLPETKTRQLDEKWVSWLSQFEPGSVVFCSLGSQSVLQKDEFQELVLGFELCGLPFLVALKPPQGCSTVEEALPEGFQDRVGGRGLVYGGWVPQEQLLHHPNIGCFVNHCGYGTMWEFLLSDCQVVLIPEIGDQILNTRLMANELKIGVEVERGKNREVPKESLSEAIKFVMDKDNETANLMKRNHAKLKQMLSNRDLQEGYINNFIQALQDLSNMKSKLQNKMIKPDDVW
;
A
#
# COMPACT_ATOMS: atom_id res chain seq x y z
N MET A 1 -25.51 1.43 -10.92
CA MET A 1 -24.58 0.81 -9.98
C MET A 1 -24.10 1.87 -8.97
N VAL A 2 -23.75 1.46 -7.76
CA VAL A 2 -23.06 2.29 -6.77
C VAL A 2 -21.77 1.63 -6.38
N PHE A 3 -20.65 2.38 -6.42
CA PHE A 3 -19.35 1.95 -5.93
C PHE A 3 -19.15 2.52 -4.53
N TYR A 4 -18.68 1.69 -3.61
CA TYR A 4 -18.40 2.06 -2.23
C TYR A 4 -17.23 1.20 -1.70
N ASP A 5 -16.60 1.65 -0.63
CA ASP A 5 -15.57 0.86 0.04
C ASP A 5 -16.13 0.15 1.29
N PHE A 6 -15.78 0.55 2.50
CA PHE A 6 -16.19 -0.13 3.74
C PHE A 6 -17.50 0.39 4.36
N TRP A 7 -18.36 1.07 3.60
CA TRP A 7 -19.66 1.57 4.06
C TRP A 7 -20.70 0.44 4.13
N PHE A 8 -20.77 -0.22 5.27
CA PHE A 8 -21.55 -1.45 5.49
C PHE A 8 -23.07 -1.33 5.27
N TRP A 9 -23.63 -0.12 5.34
CA TRP A 9 -25.06 0.16 5.14
C TRP A 9 -25.44 0.40 3.66
N ILE A 10 -24.49 0.65 2.78
CA ILE A 10 -24.74 0.93 1.36
C ILE A 10 -25.42 -0.25 0.63
N PRO A 11 -25.05 -1.52 0.86
CA PRO A 11 -25.69 -2.63 0.16
C PRO A 11 -27.21 -2.70 0.36
N ASP A 12 -27.68 -2.48 1.58
CA ASP A 12 -29.10 -2.54 1.90
C ASP A 12 -29.87 -1.37 1.25
N LEU A 13 -29.33 -0.17 1.30
CA LEU A 13 -29.89 0.99 0.61
C LEU A 13 -29.94 0.77 -0.92
N ALA A 14 -28.85 0.26 -1.49
CA ALA A 14 -28.77 -0.03 -2.92
C ALA A 14 -29.83 -1.05 -3.35
N ARG A 15 -30.07 -2.10 -2.56
CA ARG A 15 -31.13 -3.09 -2.83
C ARG A 15 -32.51 -2.47 -2.83
N GLN A 16 -32.81 -1.60 -1.85
CA GLN A 16 -34.10 -0.88 -1.78
C GLN A 16 -34.35 -0.01 -3.02
N LEU A 17 -33.28 0.57 -3.56
CA LEU A 17 -33.34 1.42 -4.76
C LEU A 17 -33.20 0.64 -6.09
N GLY A 18 -33.06 -0.67 -6.04
CA GLY A 18 -32.86 -1.49 -7.25
C GLY A 18 -31.49 -1.30 -7.91
N ILE A 19 -30.51 -0.74 -7.19
CA ILE A 19 -29.15 -0.43 -7.67
C ILE A 19 -28.21 -1.59 -7.35
N HIS A 20 -27.21 -1.84 -8.21
CA HIS A 20 -26.16 -2.83 -7.95
C HIS A 20 -25.08 -2.23 -7.02
N PRO A 21 -24.86 -2.80 -5.83
CA PRO A 21 -23.76 -2.42 -4.94
C PRO A 21 -22.47 -3.13 -5.34
N ILE A 22 -21.42 -2.39 -5.67
CA ILE A 22 -20.08 -2.89 -6.00
C ILE A 22 -19.13 -2.41 -4.89
N CYS A 23 -18.57 -3.34 -4.11
CA CYS A 23 -17.57 -3.01 -3.09
C CYS A 23 -16.22 -2.80 -3.81
N TYR A 24 -15.79 -1.54 -3.96
CA TYR A 24 -14.50 -1.17 -4.55
C TYR A 24 -13.46 -0.98 -3.46
N VAL A 25 -12.63 -2.00 -3.26
CA VAL A 25 -11.66 -2.08 -2.18
C VAL A 25 -10.43 -1.24 -2.53
N VAL A 26 -10.06 -0.32 -1.64
CA VAL A 26 -8.95 0.64 -1.82
C VAL A 26 -7.65 0.23 -1.12
N VAL A 27 -7.61 -1.01 -0.61
CA VAL A 27 -6.43 -1.66 -0.04
C VAL A 27 -6.11 -2.93 -0.83
N SER A 28 -4.99 -3.57 -0.52
CA SER A 28 -4.58 -4.78 -1.24
C SER A 28 -5.53 -5.95 -1.05
N SER A 29 -5.60 -6.83 -2.04
CA SER A 29 -6.37 -8.09 -1.93
C SER A 29 -5.77 -9.03 -0.88
N MET A 30 -4.52 -8.87 -0.51
CA MET A 30 -3.85 -9.64 0.54
C MET A 30 -4.50 -9.42 1.91
N ILE A 31 -4.75 -8.17 2.31
CA ILE A 31 -5.40 -7.90 3.60
C ILE A 31 -6.85 -8.42 3.60
N MET A 32 -7.54 -8.27 2.47
CA MET A 32 -8.89 -8.81 2.31
C MET A 32 -8.93 -10.34 2.33
N SER A 33 -7.89 -11.01 1.86
CA SER A 33 -7.79 -12.46 1.86
C SER A 33 -7.59 -13.05 3.25
N LEU A 34 -7.02 -12.30 4.20
CA LEU A 34 -6.96 -12.71 5.60
C LEU A 34 -8.31 -12.63 6.29
N GLY A 35 -9.13 -11.61 5.97
CA GLY A 35 -10.48 -11.43 6.47
C GLY A 35 -11.53 -12.31 5.81
N SER A 36 -11.30 -12.82 4.59
CA SER A 36 -12.29 -13.57 3.80
C SER A 36 -12.68 -14.92 4.42
N ASN A 37 -11.83 -15.52 5.25
CA ASN A 37 -12.09 -16.79 5.90
C ASN A 37 -12.70 -16.67 7.30
N ILE A 38 -13.46 -15.60 7.55
CA ILE A 38 -14.48 -15.65 8.59
C ILE A 38 -13.88 -15.80 10.00
N ARG A 39 -12.84 -15.08 10.28
CA ARG A 39 -12.46 -14.80 11.64
C ARG A 39 -12.97 -13.42 12.01
N THR A 40 -13.96 -13.38 12.87
CA THR A 40 -14.17 -12.18 13.66
C THR A 40 -12.99 -12.09 14.59
N LEU A 41 -12.08 -11.15 14.36
CA LEU A 41 -11.04 -10.86 15.33
C LEU A 41 -11.72 -10.31 16.57
N THR A 42 -11.40 -10.87 17.74
CA THR A 42 -11.85 -10.39 19.03
C THR A 42 -10.64 -10.00 19.87
N LYS A 43 -10.87 -9.15 20.87
CA LYS A 43 -9.79 -8.68 21.75
C LYS A 43 -9.20 -9.78 22.63
N GLU A 44 -9.92 -10.89 22.80
CA GLU A 44 -9.52 -12.05 23.61
C GLU A 44 -8.65 -13.06 22.84
N MET A 45 -8.50 -12.88 21.53
CA MET A 45 -7.69 -13.80 20.72
C MET A 45 -6.21 -13.69 21.08
N THR A 46 -5.56 -14.83 21.13
CA THR A 46 -4.10 -14.92 21.33
C THR A 46 -3.35 -14.44 20.09
N VAL A 47 -2.10 -14.04 20.28
CA VAL A 47 -1.20 -13.64 19.16
C VAL A 47 -1.12 -14.74 18.11
N GLU A 48 -1.02 -16.01 18.52
CA GLU A 48 -0.96 -17.14 17.59
C GLU A 48 -2.24 -17.28 16.78
N GLU A 49 -3.39 -17.10 17.40
CA GLU A 49 -4.67 -17.13 16.70
C GLU A 49 -4.79 -15.99 15.72
N VAL A 50 -4.40 -14.78 16.08
CA VAL A 50 -4.47 -13.58 15.22
C VAL A 50 -3.56 -13.70 13.99
N THR A 51 -2.35 -14.24 14.14
CA THR A 51 -1.35 -14.30 13.06
C THR A 51 -1.38 -15.60 12.26
N LYS A 52 -2.21 -16.58 12.66
CA LYS A 52 -2.34 -17.86 11.95
C LYS A 52 -2.94 -17.64 10.56
N LEU A 53 -2.28 -18.16 9.54
CA LEU A 53 -2.80 -18.14 8.18
C LEU A 53 -4.06 -19.01 8.03
N PRO A 54 -5.06 -18.56 7.27
CA PRO A 54 -6.22 -19.38 6.94
C PRO A 54 -5.80 -20.60 6.08
N PRO A 55 -6.65 -21.65 6.03
CA PRO A 55 -6.41 -22.80 5.13
C PRO A 55 -6.30 -22.34 3.68
N ASP A 56 -5.39 -22.97 2.93
CA ASP A 56 -5.17 -22.72 1.51
C ASP A 56 -4.83 -21.26 1.15
N TYR A 57 -4.30 -20.48 2.12
CA TYR A 57 -3.84 -19.13 1.89
C TYR A 57 -2.71 -19.11 0.83
N PRO A 58 -2.71 -18.18 -0.13
CA PRO A 58 -1.86 -18.25 -1.31
C PRO A 58 -0.35 -18.13 -1.07
N SER A 59 0.08 -17.68 0.11
CA SER A 59 1.49 -17.44 0.41
C SER A 59 1.86 -17.89 1.82
N SER A 60 3.07 -18.38 2.00
CA SER A 60 3.67 -18.65 3.31
C SER A 60 4.50 -17.48 3.85
N THR A 61 4.83 -16.49 3.02
CA THR A 61 5.69 -15.35 3.34
C THR A 61 4.94 -14.04 3.50
N VAL A 62 3.81 -13.84 2.81
CA VAL A 62 2.92 -12.69 2.96
C VAL A 62 2.01 -12.93 4.17
N LYS A 63 2.53 -12.64 5.36
CA LYS A 63 1.84 -12.85 6.64
C LYS A 63 2.34 -11.88 7.69
N PHE A 64 1.57 -11.75 8.76
CA PHE A 64 2.00 -11.05 9.97
C PHE A 64 2.92 -11.93 10.81
N LYS A 65 3.91 -11.34 11.44
CA LYS A 65 4.72 -11.93 12.50
C LYS A 65 4.01 -11.77 13.85
N ALA A 66 4.46 -12.48 14.87
CA ALA A 66 3.88 -12.43 16.21
C ALA A 66 3.91 -11.01 16.81
N GLU A 67 5.01 -10.30 16.65
CA GLU A 67 5.18 -8.92 17.13
C GLU A 67 4.33 -7.89 16.37
N GLU A 68 3.73 -8.29 15.26
CA GLU A 68 2.85 -7.45 14.43
C GLU A 68 1.37 -7.68 14.70
N ALA A 69 1.02 -8.65 15.57
CA ALA A 69 -0.38 -9.01 15.87
C ALA A 69 -1.23 -7.80 16.29
N ALA A 70 -0.66 -6.86 17.05
CA ALA A 70 -1.34 -5.65 17.48
C ALA A 70 -1.85 -4.79 16.30
N ALA A 71 -1.17 -4.85 15.15
CA ALA A 71 -1.58 -4.14 13.94
C ALA A 71 -2.88 -4.69 13.31
N LEU A 72 -3.34 -5.87 13.72
CA LEU A 72 -4.61 -6.46 13.30
C LEU A 72 -5.73 -6.24 14.33
N LEU A 73 -5.39 -6.04 15.59
CA LEU A 73 -6.40 -5.93 16.66
C LEU A 73 -7.32 -4.73 16.52
N PHE A 74 -6.95 -3.71 15.75
CA PHE A 74 -7.85 -2.59 15.44
C PHE A 74 -9.13 -3.05 14.70
N GLU A 75 -9.09 -4.20 14.02
CA GLU A 75 -10.29 -4.77 13.39
C GLU A 75 -11.35 -5.18 14.41
N ALA A 76 -10.94 -5.47 15.65
CA ALA A 76 -11.86 -5.78 16.76
C ALA A 76 -12.45 -4.53 17.42
N GLU A 77 -12.00 -3.31 17.07
CA GLU A 77 -12.49 -2.08 17.67
C GLU A 77 -13.85 -1.66 17.08
N ASP A 78 -14.78 -1.26 17.96
CA ASP A 78 -16.01 -0.57 17.58
C ASP A 78 -15.79 0.95 17.60
N PHE A 79 -15.94 1.55 16.43
CA PHE A 79 -15.88 3.01 16.27
C PHE A 79 -17.26 3.67 16.42
N GLY A 80 -18.10 3.17 17.34
CA GLY A 80 -19.36 3.80 17.74
C GLY A 80 -20.58 3.42 16.90
N SER A 81 -20.56 2.29 16.18
CA SER A 81 -21.72 1.78 15.43
C SER A 81 -22.35 0.53 16.04
N GLY A 82 -21.80 0.00 17.12
CA GLY A 82 -22.18 -1.29 17.68
C GLY A 82 -21.63 -2.50 16.90
N LEU A 83 -20.80 -2.25 15.87
CA LEU A 83 -20.10 -3.27 15.08
C LEU A 83 -18.61 -2.99 15.09
N SER A 84 -17.80 -4.02 15.24
CA SER A 84 -16.35 -3.91 15.07
C SER A 84 -15.98 -3.51 13.63
N PHE A 85 -14.79 -2.97 13.42
CA PHE A 85 -14.33 -2.57 12.07
C PHE A 85 -14.33 -3.77 11.12
N GLY A 86 -13.86 -4.94 11.57
CA GLY A 86 -13.88 -6.16 10.78
C GLY A 86 -15.30 -6.65 10.42
N GLU A 87 -16.29 -6.48 11.34
CA GLU A 87 -17.70 -6.77 11.03
C GLU A 87 -18.28 -5.83 10.00
N ARG A 88 -17.94 -4.54 10.06
CA ARG A 88 -18.35 -3.57 9.03
C ARG A 88 -17.81 -3.94 7.65
N ILE A 89 -16.51 -4.28 7.56
CA ILE A 89 -15.90 -4.71 6.30
C ILE A 89 -16.62 -5.95 5.75
N ARG A 90 -16.80 -6.98 6.58
CA ARG A 90 -17.49 -8.20 6.15
C ARG A 90 -18.92 -7.93 5.68
N THR A 91 -19.66 -7.10 6.40
CA THR A 91 -21.04 -6.73 6.03
C THR A 91 -21.05 -5.98 4.69
N ALA A 92 -20.14 -5.02 4.51
CA ALA A 92 -19.99 -4.30 3.26
C ALA A 92 -19.70 -5.24 2.09
N VAL A 93 -18.70 -6.10 2.23
CA VAL A 93 -18.30 -7.05 1.17
C VAL A 93 -19.36 -8.11 0.93
N SER A 94 -19.92 -8.73 1.99
CA SER A 94 -20.95 -9.75 1.86
C SER A 94 -22.23 -9.22 1.25
N GLY A 95 -22.53 -7.96 1.45
CA GLY A 95 -23.70 -7.29 0.87
C GLY A 95 -23.54 -6.88 -0.59
N SER A 96 -22.33 -6.85 -1.15
CA SER A 96 -22.09 -6.44 -2.54
C SER A 96 -22.53 -7.49 -3.57
N ASP A 97 -22.77 -7.09 -4.79
CA ASP A 97 -22.99 -7.98 -5.92
C ASP A 97 -21.64 -8.46 -6.51
N ALA A 98 -20.59 -7.66 -6.40
CA ALA A 98 -19.22 -8.00 -6.77
C ALA A 98 -18.23 -7.23 -5.91
N ILE A 99 -17.01 -7.76 -5.82
CA ILE A 99 -15.87 -7.11 -5.18
C ILE A 99 -14.96 -6.58 -6.29
N ALA A 100 -14.53 -5.35 -6.20
CA ALA A 100 -13.61 -4.76 -7.17
C ALA A 100 -12.33 -4.31 -6.49
N PHE A 101 -11.19 -4.48 -7.18
CA PHE A 101 -9.87 -4.05 -6.69
C PHE A 101 -9.15 -3.20 -7.74
N ARG A 102 -8.42 -2.20 -7.25
CA ARG A 102 -7.42 -1.48 -8.02
C ARG A 102 -6.12 -2.27 -8.02
N THR A 103 -6.08 -3.36 -8.74
CA THR A 103 -4.90 -4.23 -8.84
C THR A 103 -4.88 -4.98 -10.16
N CYS A 104 -3.84 -5.77 -10.38
CA CYS A 104 -3.68 -6.64 -11.53
C CYS A 104 -3.28 -8.05 -11.09
N ARG A 105 -3.52 -9.03 -11.96
CA ARG A 105 -3.25 -10.44 -11.68
C ARG A 105 -1.76 -10.74 -11.55
N GLU A 106 -0.94 -9.94 -12.21
CA GLU A 106 0.51 -10.06 -12.26
C GLU A 106 1.16 -9.77 -10.90
N THR A 107 0.48 -9.02 -10.03
CA THR A 107 0.95 -8.72 -8.68
C THR A 107 0.20 -9.48 -7.60
N GLU A 108 -1.15 -9.50 -7.65
CA GLU A 108 -1.99 -9.99 -6.57
C GLU A 108 -2.98 -11.10 -7.00
N GLY A 109 -2.83 -11.66 -8.20
CA GLY A 109 -3.78 -12.63 -8.77
C GLY A 109 -4.20 -13.76 -7.83
N PRO A 110 -3.27 -14.52 -7.21
CA PRO A 110 -3.61 -15.60 -6.30
C PRO A 110 -4.47 -15.17 -5.10
N PHE A 111 -4.23 -13.97 -4.56
CA PHE A 111 -5.01 -13.40 -3.45
C PHE A 111 -6.41 -12.98 -3.92
N CYS A 112 -6.53 -12.40 -5.11
CA CYS A 112 -7.82 -12.08 -5.72
C CYS A 112 -8.68 -13.33 -5.91
N ASP A 113 -8.11 -14.43 -6.40
CA ASP A 113 -8.80 -15.71 -6.56
C ASP A 113 -9.20 -16.31 -5.20
N TYR A 114 -8.38 -16.13 -4.18
CA TYR A 114 -8.66 -16.55 -2.82
C TYR A 114 -9.86 -15.78 -2.23
N VAL A 115 -9.88 -14.44 -2.40
CA VAL A 115 -11.00 -13.59 -1.99
C VAL A 115 -12.28 -13.99 -2.72
N ALA A 116 -12.21 -14.23 -4.04
CA ALA A 116 -13.37 -14.66 -4.83
C ALA A 116 -14.00 -15.94 -4.30
N ARG A 117 -13.17 -16.94 -3.97
CA ARG A 117 -13.62 -18.22 -3.37
C ARG A 117 -14.17 -18.03 -1.96
N GLY A 118 -13.48 -17.24 -1.12
CA GLY A 118 -13.85 -17.03 0.29
C GLY A 118 -15.20 -16.35 0.46
N TYR A 119 -15.49 -15.35 -0.37
CA TYR A 119 -16.78 -14.64 -0.35
C TYR A 119 -17.84 -15.22 -1.30
N GLY A 120 -17.48 -16.15 -2.19
CA GLY A 120 -18.38 -16.69 -3.20
C GLY A 120 -18.90 -15.62 -4.17
N LYS A 121 -18.08 -14.62 -4.49
CA LYS A 121 -18.45 -13.45 -5.29
C LYS A 121 -17.50 -13.23 -6.47
N PRO A 122 -17.99 -12.65 -7.58
CA PRO A 122 -17.12 -12.16 -8.63
C PRO A 122 -16.12 -11.13 -8.09
N VAL A 123 -14.85 -11.29 -8.45
CA VAL A 123 -13.80 -10.28 -8.19
C VAL A 123 -13.43 -9.64 -9.52
N LEU A 124 -13.58 -8.33 -9.58
CA LEU A 124 -13.33 -7.48 -10.75
C LEU A 124 -12.04 -6.68 -10.52
N LEU A 125 -11.14 -6.70 -11.50
CA LEU A 125 -9.88 -5.99 -11.43
C LEU A 125 -9.91 -4.81 -12.41
N SER A 126 -9.76 -3.58 -11.88
CA SER A 126 -9.69 -2.37 -12.72
C SER A 126 -8.29 -2.11 -13.29
N GLY A 127 -7.34 -3.00 -13.01
CA GLY A 127 -5.94 -2.75 -13.26
C GLY A 127 -5.31 -1.83 -12.19
N PRO A 128 -4.03 -1.53 -12.31
CA PRO A 128 -3.33 -0.66 -11.34
C PRO A 128 -3.82 0.79 -11.38
N CYS A 129 -4.56 1.22 -12.43
CA CYS A 129 -5.07 2.58 -12.62
C CYS A 129 -3.97 3.61 -12.34
N LEU A 130 -2.85 3.44 -13.03
CA LEU A 130 -1.68 4.27 -12.83
C LEU A 130 -1.97 5.69 -13.33
N PRO A 131 -1.49 6.73 -12.62
CA PRO A 131 -1.67 8.10 -13.07
C PRO A 131 -0.99 8.30 -14.42
N GLU A 132 -1.62 9.07 -15.29
CA GLU A 132 -0.89 9.60 -16.45
C GLU A 132 0.26 10.44 -15.91
N THR A 133 1.48 10.16 -16.35
CA THR A 133 2.67 10.96 -16.05
C THR A 133 2.46 12.39 -16.56
N LYS A 134 1.78 13.19 -15.76
CA LYS A 134 1.68 14.63 -16.02
C LYS A 134 3.07 15.20 -15.74
N THR A 135 3.73 15.65 -16.78
CA THR A 135 5.00 16.41 -16.74
C THR A 135 4.77 17.77 -16.08
N ARG A 136 4.36 17.78 -14.79
CA ARG A 136 4.50 18.99 -13.98
C ARG A 136 5.98 19.16 -13.69
N GLN A 137 6.52 20.30 -14.07
CA GLN A 137 7.89 20.64 -13.72
C GLN A 137 8.01 20.67 -12.18
N LEU A 138 9.06 20.04 -11.69
CA LEU A 138 9.43 20.10 -10.29
C LEU A 138 9.81 21.54 -9.94
N ASP A 139 9.40 22.04 -8.76
CA ASP A 139 9.75 23.39 -8.31
C ASP A 139 11.26 23.59 -8.30
N GLU A 140 11.71 24.77 -8.69
CA GLU A 140 13.14 25.13 -8.84
C GLU A 140 13.95 24.84 -7.57
N LYS A 141 13.37 25.00 -6.39
CA LYS A 141 14.03 24.68 -5.12
C LYS A 141 14.49 23.22 -5.01
N TRP A 142 13.67 22.28 -5.54
CA TRP A 142 14.00 20.86 -5.54
C TRP A 142 15.02 20.54 -6.62
N VAL A 143 14.82 21.09 -7.81
CA VAL A 143 15.76 20.91 -8.94
C VAL A 143 17.14 21.44 -8.58
N SER A 144 17.22 22.65 -8.01
CA SER A 144 18.48 23.28 -7.61
C SER A 144 19.23 22.47 -6.54
N TRP A 145 18.52 21.90 -5.56
CA TRP A 145 19.15 21.06 -4.53
C TRP A 145 19.57 19.70 -5.11
N LEU A 146 18.70 19.02 -5.86
CA LEU A 146 18.99 17.71 -6.44
C LEU A 146 20.13 17.75 -7.44
N SER A 147 20.26 18.83 -8.22
CA SER A 147 21.33 18.98 -9.24
C SER A 147 22.75 19.03 -8.68
N GLN A 148 22.91 19.15 -7.34
CA GLN A 148 24.22 19.12 -6.70
C GLN A 148 24.78 17.69 -6.58
N PHE A 149 23.98 16.66 -6.87
CA PHE A 149 24.32 15.25 -6.66
C PHE A 149 24.32 14.47 -7.95
N GLU A 150 25.04 13.35 -7.96
CA GLU A 150 25.12 12.45 -9.10
C GLU A 150 23.77 11.74 -9.37
N PRO A 151 23.50 11.37 -10.62
CA PRO A 151 22.32 10.57 -10.96
C PRO A 151 22.22 9.29 -10.13
N GLY A 152 21.03 9.04 -9.57
CA GLY A 152 20.74 7.85 -8.78
C GLY A 152 21.48 7.77 -7.43
N SER A 153 21.98 8.91 -6.90
CA SER A 153 22.73 8.91 -5.63
C SER A 153 21.92 9.37 -4.41
N VAL A 154 20.79 10.05 -4.61
CA VAL A 154 20.01 10.65 -3.53
C VAL A 154 19.00 9.64 -2.98
N VAL A 155 18.90 9.57 -1.66
CA VAL A 155 17.89 8.80 -0.93
C VAL A 155 16.73 9.72 -0.59
N PHE A 156 15.54 9.40 -1.08
CA PHE A 156 14.30 10.09 -0.73
C PHE A 156 13.53 9.29 0.33
N CYS A 157 12.95 9.96 1.32
CA CYS A 157 12.08 9.33 2.32
C CYS A 157 10.75 10.06 2.45
N SER A 158 9.66 9.29 2.47
CA SER A 158 8.33 9.76 2.84
C SER A 158 7.53 8.62 3.46
N LEU A 159 7.00 8.82 4.67
CA LEU A 159 6.20 7.83 5.39
C LEU A 159 4.68 8.07 5.25
N GLY A 160 4.29 8.84 4.23
CA GLY A 160 2.89 9.17 3.97
C GLY A 160 2.36 10.32 4.80
N SER A 161 1.13 10.75 4.47
CA SER A 161 0.52 11.96 5.05
C SER A 161 -0.11 11.76 6.43
N GLN A 162 -0.24 10.53 6.90
CA GLN A 162 -0.88 10.22 8.18
C GLN A 162 0.11 9.91 9.30
N SER A 163 1.34 9.52 8.97
CA SER A 163 2.35 9.17 9.97
C SER A 163 2.82 10.40 10.73
N VAL A 164 2.75 10.33 12.07
CA VAL A 164 3.33 11.29 13.00
C VAL A 164 4.14 10.49 14.00
N LEU A 165 5.45 10.59 13.92
CA LEU A 165 6.38 9.84 14.76
C LEU A 165 6.47 10.44 16.17
N GLN A 166 6.89 9.63 17.15
CA GLN A 166 7.41 10.15 18.40
C GLN A 166 8.75 10.85 18.14
N LYS A 167 9.18 11.72 19.04
CA LYS A 167 10.43 12.50 18.84
C LYS A 167 11.67 11.60 18.76
N ASP A 168 11.74 10.59 19.58
CA ASP A 168 12.83 9.61 19.61
C ASP A 168 12.85 8.74 18.33
N GLU A 169 11.71 8.27 17.85
CA GLU A 169 11.59 7.56 16.58
C GLU A 169 12.03 8.44 15.39
N PHE A 170 11.61 9.71 15.39
CA PHE A 170 12.05 10.69 14.39
C PHE A 170 13.56 10.87 14.42
N GLN A 171 14.16 10.99 15.60
CA GLN A 171 15.61 11.16 15.76
C GLN A 171 16.39 9.92 15.30
N GLU A 172 15.95 8.71 15.67
CA GLU A 172 16.57 7.48 15.18
C GLU A 172 16.50 7.38 13.65
N LEU A 173 15.36 7.73 13.07
CA LEU A 173 15.18 7.70 11.62
C LEU A 173 16.15 8.66 10.91
N VAL A 174 16.22 9.94 11.32
CA VAL A 174 17.11 10.92 10.66
C VAL A 174 18.60 10.61 10.90
N LEU A 175 18.95 10.05 12.06
CA LEU A 175 20.30 9.55 12.33
C LEU A 175 20.67 8.35 11.43
N GLY A 176 19.70 7.51 11.05
CA GLY A 176 19.92 6.43 10.07
C GLY A 176 20.32 6.97 8.70
N PHE A 177 19.69 8.07 8.26
CA PHE A 177 20.09 8.77 7.02
C PHE A 177 21.45 9.45 7.16
N GLU A 178 21.76 10.06 8.30
CA GLU A 178 23.11 10.59 8.55
C GLU A 178 24.17 9.50 8.44
N LEU A 179 23.91 8.34 9.08
CA LEU A 179 24.83 7.20 9.17
C LEU A 179 25.05 6.51 7.81
N CYS A 180 24.07 6.55 6.90
CA CYS A 180 24.25 5.95 5.58
C CYS A 180 25.31 6.66 4.72
N GLY A 181 25.59 7.95 5.01
CA GLY A 181 26.62 8.73 4.33
C GLY A 181 26.22 9.26 2.93
N LEU A 182 25.07 8.85 2.39
CA LEU A 182 24.57 9.28 1.08
C LEU A 182 23.81 10.62 1.18
N PRO A 183 23.65 11.37 0.07
CA PRO A 183 22.73 12.49 0.02
C PRO A 183 21.29 12.04 0.30
N PHE A 184 20.51 12.84 1.06
CA PHE A 184 19.13 12.46 1.37
C PHE A 184 18.17 13.65 1.45
N LEU A 185 16.92 13.38 1.05
CA LEU A 185 15.74 14.24 1.25
C LEU A 185 14.72 13.46 2.09
N VAL A 186 14.45 13.91 3.30
CA VAL A 186 13.50 13.30 4.22
C VAL A 186 12.31 14.23 4.39
N ALA A 187 11.15 13.82 3.90
CA ALA A 187 9.89 14.58 4.00
C ALA A 187 8.98 13.93 5.05
N LEU A 188 8.96 14.49 6.24
CA LEU A 188 8.21 14.01 7.40
C LEU A 188 7.47 15.15 8.08
N LYS A 189 6.32 14.85 8.68
CA LYS A 189 5.67 15.80 9.58
C LYS A 189 6.51 16.05 10.82
N PRO A 190 6.38 17.23 11.46
CA PRO A 190 6.91 17.44 12.79
C PRO A 190 6.44 16.30 13.72
N PRO A 191 7.34 15.72 14.52
CA PRO A 191 6.98 14.65 15.43
C PRO A 191 6.10 15.17 16.57
N GLN A 192 5.50 14.25 17.31
CA GLN A 192 4.57 14.59 18.38
C GLN A 192 5.23 15.52 19.41
N GLY A 193 4.54 16.61 19.72
CA GLY A 193 5.01 17.64 20.67
C GLY A 193 5.97 18.68 20.10
N CYS A 194 6.33 18.63 18.81
CA CYS A 194 7.14 19.63 18.13
C CYS A 194 6.33 20.42 17.10
N SER A 195 6.63 21.72 16.95
CA SER A 195 5.96 22.58 15.97
C SER A 195 6.61 22.49 14.59
N THR A 196 7.91 22.21 14.53
CA THR A 196 8.68 22.07 13.29
C THR A 196 9.59 20.84 13.35
N VAL A 197 10.08 20.41 12.21
CA VAL A 197 11.05 19.29 12.14
C VAL A 197 12.41 19.71 12.70
N GLU A 198 12.78 20.99 12.55
CA GLU A 198 14.05 21.57 13.03
C GLU A 198 14.16 21.48 14.56
N GLU A 199 13.06 21.72 15.31
CA GLU A 199 13.00 21.57 16.77
C GLU A 199 13.23 20.13 17.25
N ALA A 200 13.00 19.18 16.37
CA ALA A 200 13.10 17.75 16.68
C ALA A 200 14.45 17.14 16.29
N LEU A 201 15.24 17.81 15.44
CA LEU A 201 16.53 17.30 14.98
C LEU A 201 17.49 17.05 16.14
N PRO A 202 18.31 15.99 16.07
CA PRO A 202 19.40 15.79 17.03
C PRO A 202 20.35 16.98 17.09
N GLU A 203 20.93 17.23 18.25
CA GLU A 203 21.92 18.32 18.44
C GLU A 203 23.06 18.21 17.43
N GLY A 204 23.39 19.33 16.77
CA GLY A 204 24.47 19.43 15.77
C GLY A 204 24.20 18.65 14.47
N PHE A 205 22.99 18.09 14.28
CA PHE A 205 22.69 17.29 13.10
C PHE A 205 22.88 18.06 11.79
N GLN A 206 22.39 19.29 11.69
CA GLN A 206 22.50 20.10 10.48
C GLN A 206 23.96 20.41 10.11
N ASP A 207 24.81 20.66 11.10
CA ASP A 207 26.24 20.91 10.89
C ASP A 207 26.96 19.64 10.37
N ARG A 208 26.62 18.47 10.94
CA ARG A 208 27.23 17.20 10.52
C ARG A 208 26.81 16.74 9.13
N VAL A 209 25.54 16.94 8.76
CA VAL A 209 25.06 16.53 7.43
C VAL A 209 25.37 17.58 6.36
N GLY A 210 25.48 18.84 6.74
CA GLY A 210 25.75 19.96 5.83
C GLY A 210 24.73 20.01 4.69
N GLY A 211 25.17 20.43 3.49
CA GLY A 211 24.31 20.47 2.28
C GLY A 211 23.86 19.11 1.73
N ARG A 212 24.41 18.00 2.25
CA ARG A 212 24.10 16.63 1.84
C ARG A 212 22.72 16.17 2.28
N GLY A 213 22.22 16.66 3.43
CA GLY A 213 20.96 16.23 4.02
C GLY A 213 19.91 17.34 4.06
N LEU A 214 18.70 17.04 3.65
CA LEU A 214 17.56 17.94 3.75
C LEU A 214 16.40 17.22 4.46
N VAL A 215 16.01 17.73 5.65
CA VAL A 215 14.81 17.30 6.37
C VAL A 215 13.75 18.38 6.18
N TYR A 216 12.58 18.00 5.68
CA TYR A 216 11.54 18.94 5.28
C TYR A 216 10.19 18.57 5.91
N GLY A 217 9.60 19.50 6.65
CA GLY A 217 8.35 19.31 7.40
C GLY A 217 7.07 19.54 6.59
N GLY A 218 7.18 20.00 5.35
CA GLY A 218 6.05 20.36 4.51
C GLY A 218 5.69 19.30 3.47
N TRP A 219 4.70 19.63 2.65
CA TRP A 219 4.30 18.79 1.51
C TRP A 219 5.36 18.79 0.41
N VAL A 220 5.59 17.62 -0.19
CA VAL A 220 6.51 17.43 -1.32
C VAL A 220 5.78 16.80 -2.51
N PRO A 221 6.16 17.13 -3.75
CA PRO A 221 5.61 16.52 -4.95
C PRO A 221 6.21 15.12 -5.16
N GLN A 222 5.75 14.11 -4.38
CA GLN A 222 6.32 12.78 -4.29
C GLN A 222 6.49 12.11 -5.66
N GLU A 223 5.45 12.16 -6.50
CA GLU A 223 5.47 11.55 -7.83
C GLU A 223 6.61 12.13 -8.70
N GLN A 224 6.75 13.46 -8.72
CA GLN A 224 7.81 14.11 -9.50
C GLN A 224 9.22 13.81 -8.95
N LEU A 225 9.35 13.75 -7.61
CA LEU A 225 10.61 13.38 -6.97
C LEU A 225 11.01 11.95 -7.33
N LEU A 226 10.07 10.99 -7.28
CA LEU A 226 10.34 9.59 -7.63
C LEU A 226 10.78 9.39 -9.08
N HIS A 227 10.40 10.30 -9.98
CA HIS A 227 10.82 10.27 -11.38
C HIS A 227 12.07 11.13 -11.67
N HIS A 228 12.62 11.82 -10.65
CA HIS A 228 13.82 12.62 -10.84
C HIS A 228 15.07 11.74 -10.98
N PRO A 229 15.94 11.95 -11.99
CA PRO A 229 17.06 11.05 -12.28
C PRO A 229 18.08 10.94 -11.14
N ASN A 230 18.16 11.90 -10.24
CA ASN A 230 19.12 11.90 -9.14
C ASN A 230 18.62 11.09 -7.92
N ILE A 231 17.32 10.77 -7.85
CA ILE A 231 16.78 9.89 -6.80
C ILE A 231 17.09 8.43 -7.16
N GLY A 232 17.87 7.76 -6.30
CA GLY A 232 18.28 6.37 -6.47
C GLY A 232 17.59 5.39 -5.53
N CYS A 233 17.12 5.87 -4.38
CA CYS A 233 16.44 5.05 -3.38
C CYS A 233 15.24 5.78 -2.80
N PHE A 234 14.16 5.03 -2.57
CA PHE A 234 12.96 5.50 -1.88
C PHE A 234 12.70 4.70 -0.61
N VAL A 235 12.81 5.37 0.53
CA VAL A 235 12.45 4.82 1.85
C VAL A 235 11.01 5.19 2.15
N ASN A 236 10.14 4.21 2.35
CA ASN A 236 8.71 4.48 2.54
C ASN A 236 8.01 3.42 3.41
N HIS A 237 6.77 3.72 3.80
CA HIS A 237 5.95 2.86 4.66
C HIS A 237 5.15 1.78 3.91
N CYS A 238 5.27 1.70 2.60
CA CYS A 238 4.55 0.74 1.75
C CYS A 238 3.01 0.82 1.82
N GLY A 239 2.46 2.04 2.01
CA GLY A 239 1.02 2.25 1.85
C GLY A 239 0.59 1.91 0.43
N TYR A 240 -0.65 1.43 0.25
CA TYR A 240 -1.11 0.86 -1.02
C TYR A 240 -1.00 1.83 -2.21
N GLY A 241 -1.33 3.11 -2.00
CA GLY A 241 -1.13 4.14 -3.04
C GLY A 241 0.34 4.35 -3.39
N THR A 242 1.19 4.49 -2.36
CA THR A 242 2.64 4.68 -2.49
C THR A 242 3.32 3.50 -3.19
N MET A 243 2.83 2.27 -2.94
CA MET A 243 3.29 1.07 -3.64
C MET A 243 3.17 1.22 -5.16
N TRP A 244 2.02 1.65 -5.66
CA TRP A 244 1.81 1.85 -7.10
C TRP A 244 2.65 3.00 -7.67
N GLU A 245 2.92 4.05 -6.89
CA GLU A 245 3.77 5.17 -7.31
C GLU A 245 5.23 4.73 -7.49
N PHE A 246 5.81 4.03 -6.51
CA PHE A 246 7.20 3.62 -6.64
C PHE A 246 7.40 2.50 -7.66
N LEU A 247 6.41 1.63 -7.89
CA LEU A 247 6.49 0.60 -8.93
C LEU A 247 6.71 1.17 -10.33
N LEU A 248 6.35 2.44 -10.57
CA LEU A 248 6.60 3.16 -11.83
C LEU A 248 7.93 3.93 -11.83
N SER A 249 8.62 4.01 -10.70
CA SER A 249 9.91 4.71 -10.60
C SER A 249 11.08 3.79 -10.98
N ASP A 250 12.29 4.37 -11.04
CA ASP A 250 13.54 3.61 -11.19
C ASP A 250 14.31 3.48 -9.86
N CYS A 251 13.70 3.92 -8.76
CA CYS A 251 14.30 3.93 -7.45
C CYS A 251 14.43 2.52 -6.88
N GLN A 252 15.53 2.25 -6.18
CA GLN A 252 15.59 1.13 -5.25
C GLN A 252 14.67 1.40 -4.05
N VAL A 253 14.15 0.37 -3.40
CA VAL A 253 13.09 0.53 -2.40
C VAL A 253 13.51 -0.07 -1.07
N VAL A 254 13.41 0.75 -0.01
CA VAL A 254 13.55 0.36 1.39
C VAL A 254 12.22 0.59 2.10
N LEU A 255 11.72 -0.42 2.80
CA LEU A 255 10.36 -0.48 3.30
C LEU A 255 10.33 -0.50 4.83
N ILE A 256 9.54 0.40 5.40
CA ILE A 256 9.35 0.56 6.85
C ILE A 256 7.85 0.53 7.17
N PRO A 257 7.19 -0.66 7.10
CA PRO A 257 5.75 -0.75 7.31
C PRO A 257 5.38 -0.49 8.78
N GLU A 258 4.31 0.27 9.04
CA GLU A 258 3.84 0.57 10.38
C GLU A 258 2.59 -0.25 10.75
N ILE A 259 1.57 -0.25 9.92
CA ILE A 259 0.25 -0.77 10.25
C ILE A 259 -0.34 -1.64 9.14
N GLY A 260 -1.25 -2.52 9.50
CA GLY A 260 -2.25 -3.19 8.65
C GLY A 260 -1.72 -3.70 7.32
N ASP A 261 -2.30 -3.22 6.24
CA ASP A 261 -1.98 -3.61 4.87
C ASP A 261 -0.55 -3.27 4.45
N GLN A 262 0.08 -2.23 5.04
CA GLN A 262 1.46 -1.86 4.75
C GLN A 262 2.44 -3.02 4.99
N ILE A 263 2.20 -3.80 6.06
CA ILE A 263 3.01 -4.97 6.42
C ILE A 263 2.91 -6.03 5.32
N LEU A 264 1.71 -6.33 4.86
CA LEU A 264 1.50 -7.33 3.81
C LEU A 264 2.01 -6.84 2.45
N ASN A 265 1.79 -5.56 2.12
CA ASN A 265 2.35 -4.93 0.92
C ASN A 265 3.87 -5.05 0.91
N THR A 266 4.52 -4.79 2.06
CA THR A 266 5.97 -4.94 2.21
C THR A 266 6.42 -6.39 1.99
N ARG A 267 5.71 -7.37 2.56
CA ARG A 267 6.01 -8.80 2.36
C ARG A 267 5.87 -9.21 0.89
N LEU A 268 4.84 -8.72 0.19
CA LEU A 268 4.71 -8.95 -1.24
C LEU A 268 5.92 -8.39 -2.01
N MET A 269 6.28 -7.12 -1.75
CA MET A 269 7.38 -6.45 -2.45
C MET A 269 8.75 -7.09 -2.16
N ALA A 270 9.03 -7.38 -0.89
CA ALA A 270 10.33 -7.90 -0.48
C ALA A 270 10.49 -9.41 -0.71
N ASN A 271 9.47 -10.22 -0.39
CA ASN A 271 9.61 -11.67 -0.35
C ASN A 271 9.12 -12.36 -1.63
N GLU A 272 8.01 -11.91 -2.23
CA GLU A 272 7.44 -12.55 -3.42
C GLU A 272 8.00 -11.91 -4.71
N LEU A 273 7.87 -10.60 -4.85
CA LEU A 273 8.33 -9.89 -6.04
C LEU A 273 9.83 -9.61 -6.02
N LYS A 274 10.44 -9.62 -4.84
CA LYS A 274 11.89 -9.40 -4.62
C LYS A 274 12.38 -8.13 -5.29
N ILE A 275 11.72 -7.00 -4.98
CA ILE A 275 12.01 -5.68 -5.56
C ILE A 275 12.42 -4.65 -4.51
N GLY A 276 12.40 -4.98 -3.23
CA GLY A 276 12.76 -4.08 -2.15
C GLY A 276 13.22 -4.82 -0.91
N VAL A 277 13.69 -4.07 0.06
CA VAL A 277 14.18 -4.56 1.35
C VAL A 277 13.33 -3.99 2.47
N GLU A 278 12.85 -4.86 3.37
CA GLU A 278 12.24 -4.45 4.62
C GLU A 278 13.31 -4.17 5.66
N VAL A 279 13.21 -3.04 6.35
CA VAL A 279 14.13 -2.70 7.44
C VAL A 279 13.89 -3.62 8.64
N GLU A 280 14.95 -4.20 9.16
CA GLU A 280 14.89 -4.99 10.38
C GLU A 280 14.56 -4.10 11.58
N ARG A 281 13.52 -4.48 12.33
CA ARG A 281 13.04 -3.74 13.49
C ARG A 281 13.58 -4.31 14.78
N GLY A 282 13.74 -3.46 15.77
CA GLY A 282 14.05 -3.84 17.13
C GLY A 282 12.86 -4.54 17.83
N LYS A 283 13.08 -4.92 19.09
CA LYS A 283 12.12 -5.72 19.89
C LYS A 283 10.78 -5.01 20.11
N ASN A 284 10.80 -3.68 20.22
CA ASN A 284 9.60 -2.87 20.42
C ASN A 284 9.08 -2.28 19.10
N ARG A 285 9.48 -2.86 17.96
CA ARG A 285 9.17 -2.41 16.62
C ARG A 285 9.78 -1.05 16.23
N GLU A 286 10.70 -0.52 17.00
CA GLU A 286 11.51 0.64 16.64
C GLU A 286 12.33 0.35 15.38
N VAL A 287 12.66 1.40 14.63
CA VAL A 287 13.56 1.36 13.47
C VAL A 287 14.95 1.83 13.91
N PRO A 288 15.88 0.89 14.23
CA PRO A 288 17.23 1.30 14.62
C PRO A 288 17.93 2.02 13.46
N LYS A 289 18.63 3.09 13.75
CA LYS A 289 19.38 3.86 12.74
C LYS A 289 20.39 3.02 11.98
N GLU A 290 20.99 2.03 12.64
CA GLU A 290 21.92 1.07 12.05
C GLU A 290 21.20 0.21 10.99
N SER A 291 20.06 -0.38 11.33
CA SER A 291 19.28 -1.21 10.42
C SER A 291 18.80 -0.43 9.20
N LEU A 292 18.35 0.81 9.38
CA LEU A 292 17.97 1.69 8.27
C LEU A 292 19.16 2.00 7.36
N SER A 293 20.29 2.39 7.97
CA SER A 293 21.52 2.69 7.24
C SER A 293 22.03 1.49 6.44
N GLU A 294 22.02 0.31 7.03
CA GLU A 294 22.42 -0.94 6.36
C GLU A 294 21.48 -1.28 5.20
N ALA A 295 20.18 -1.17 5.38
CA ALA A 295 19.21 -1.42 4.32
C ALA A 295 19.39 -0.46 3.13
N ILE A 296 19.61 0.83 3.39
CA ILE A 296 19.87 1.83 2.35
C ILE A 296 21.19 1.50 1.63
N LYS A 297 22.28 1.27 2.36
CA LYS A 297 23.58 0.92 1.78
C LYS A 297 23.49 -0.35 0.93
N PHE A 298 22.77 -1.35 1.41
CA PHE A 298 22.57 -2.62 0.70
C PHE A 298 21.91 -2.42 -0.67
N VAL A 299 20.80 -1.68 -0.74
CA VAL A 299 20.09 -1.48 -2.01
C VAL A 299 20.81 -0.52 -2.95
N MET A 300 21.64 0.37 -2.41
CA MET A 300 22.40 1.36 -3.17
C MET A 300 23.79 0.86 -3.62
N ASP A 301 24.23 -0.29 -3.11
CA ASP A 301 25.51 -0.90 -3.48
C ASP A 301 25.44 -1.48 -4.90
N LYS A 302 26.17 -0.85 -5.82
CA LYS A 302 26.23 -1.22 -7.24
C LYS A 302 26.94 -2.56 -7.48
N ASP A 303 27.75 -3.01 -6.53
CA ASP A 303 28.52 -4.26 -6.62
C ASP A 303 27.78 -5.42 -5.97
N ASN A 304 26.68 -5.19 -5.26
CA ASN A 304 25.88 -6.22 -4.61
C ASN A 304 24.97 -6.93 -5.62
N GLU A 305 25.22 -8.22 -5.85
CA GLU A 305 24.47 -9.04 -6.81
C GLU A 305 22.97 -9.14 -6.47
N THR A 306 22.63 -9.24 -5.19
CA THR A 306 21.22 -9.34 -4.74
C THR A 306 20.48 -8.04 -4.96
N ALA A 307 21.07 -6.89 -4.62
CA ALA A 307 20.49 -5.57 -4.91
C ALA A 307 20.31 -5.35 -6.42
N ASN A 308 21.28 -5.77 -7.21
CA ASN A 308 21.18 -5.72 -8.68
C ASN A 308 20.08 -6.65 -9.24
N LEU A 309 19.86 -7.82 -8.61
CA LEU A 309 18.73 -8.69 -8.96
C LEU A 309 17.38 -8.01 -8.64
N MET A 310 17.25 -7.40 -7.47
CA MET A 310 16.04 -6.63 -7.08
C MET A 310 15.75 -5.52 -8.07
N LYS A 311 16.78 -4.76 -8.45
CA LYS A 311 16.67 -3.71 -9.46
C LYS A 311 16.16 -4.24 -10.82
N ARG A 312 16.69 -5.38 -11.28
CA ARG A 312 16.21 -6.03 -12.50
C ARG A 312 14.76 -6.51 -12.40
N ASN A 313 14.37 -7.07 -11.25
CA ASN A 313 12.99 -7.49 -11.01
C ASN A 313 12.04 -6.29 -11.04
N HIS A 314 12.41 -5.20 -10.37
CA HIS A 314 11.63 -3.96 -10.38
C HIS A 314 11.49 -3.40 -11.81
N ALA A 315 12.58 -3.32 -12.57
CA ALA A 315 12.55 -2.83 -13.95
C ALA A 315 11.62 -3.67 -14.85
N LYS A 316 11.62 -5.00 -14.70
CA LYS A 316 10.69 -5.89 -15.43
C LYS A 316 9.24 -5.63 -15.05
N LEU A 317 8.97 -5.48 -13.75
CA LEU A 317 7.62 -5.19 -13.26
C LEU A 317 7.15 -3.81 -13.73
N LYS A 318 7.99 -2.78 -13.63
CA LYS A 318 7.73 -1.44 -14.18
C LYS A 318 7.40 -1.50 -15.67
N GLN A 319 8.22 -2.20 -16.47
CA GLN A 319 7.99 -2.34 -17.91
C GLN A 319 6.63 -2.98 -18.20
N MET A 320 6.28 -4.02 -17.49
CA MET A 320 5.00 -4.70 -17.63
C MET A 320 3.83 -3.79 -17.24
N LEU A 321 3.90 -3.14 -16.09
CA LEU A 321 2.86 -2.23 -15.58
C LEU A 321 2.69 -0.98 -16.44
N SER A 322 3.76 -0.50 -17.08
CA SER A 322 3.72 0.65 -18.00
C SER A 322 3.18 0.29 -19.39
N ASN A 323 2.87 -0.99 -19.65
CA ASN A 323 2.30 -1.40 -20.91
C ASN A 323 0.85 -0.91 -21.02
N ARG A 324 0.59 -0.06 -22.01
CA ARG A 324 -0.73 0.53 -22.27
C ARG A 324 -1.78 -0.52 -22.60
N ASP A 325 -1.44 -1.53 -23.40
CA ASP A 325 -2.37 -2.60 -23.78
C ASP A 325 -2.83 -3.41 -22.56
N LEU A 326 -1.92 -3.62 -21.58
CA LEU A 326 -2.27 -4.26 -20.32
C LEU A 326 -3.30 -3.43 -19.54
N GLN A 327 -3.08 -2.14 -19.40
CA GLN A 327 -3.98 -1.24 -18.66
C GLN A 327 -5.35 -1.11 -19.36
N GLU A 328 -5.35 -0.91 -20.69
CA GLU A 328 -6.58 -0.84 -21.48
C GLU A 328 -7.34 -2.17 -21.43
N GLY A 329 -6.63 -3.31 -21.44
CA GLY A 329 -7.21 -4.64 -21.28
C GLY A 329 -7.96 -4.80 -19.95
N TYR A 330 -7.36 -4.36 -18.84
CA TYR A 330 -8.02 -4.37 -17.52
C TYR A 330 -9.26 -3.48 -17.49
N ILE A 331 -9.16 -2.25 -18.00
CA ILE A 331 -10.27 -1.30 -18.05
C ILE A 331 -11.43 -1.86 -18.88
N ASN A 332 -11.15 -2.38 -20.06
CA ASN A 332 -12.17 -2.96 -20.96
C ASN A 332 -12.86 -4.18 -20.33
N ASN A 333 -12.10 -5.08 -19.73
CA ASN A 333 -12.63 -6.25 -19.03
C ASN A 333 -13.48 -5.86 -17.81
N PHE A 334 -13.04 -4.84 -17.06
CA PHE A 334 -13.79 -4.31 -15.94
C PHE A 334 -15.14 -3.73 -16.37
N ILE A 335 -15.15 -2.90 -17.41
CA ILE A 335 -16.37 -2.32 -17.98
C ILE A 335 -17.30 -3.43 -18.49
N GLN A 336 -16.79 -4.42 -19.21
CA GLN A 336 -17.58 -5.54 -19.72
C GLN A 336 -18.22 -6.33 -18.58
N ALA A 337 -17.47 -6.66 -17.53
CA ALA A 337 -17.99 -7.36 -16.36
C ALA A 337 -19.12 -6.59 -15.65
N LEU A 338 -19.00 -5.26 -15.55
CA LEU A 338 -20.06 -4.41 -15.00
C LEU A 338 -21.32 -4.42 -15.87
N GLN A 339 -21.16 -4.39 -17.20
CA GLN A 339 -22.28 -4.49 -18.14
C GLN A 339 -22.99 -5.85 -18.03
N ASP A 340 -22.22 -6.93 -17.90
CA ASP A 340 -22.77 -8.28 -17.74
C ASP A 340 -23.57 -8.43 -16.44
N LEU A 341 -23.08 -7.89 -15.31
CA LEU A 341 -23.80 -7.82 -14.05
C LEU A 341 -25.14 -7.06 -14.18
N SER A 342 -25.14 -5.93 -14.90
CA SER A 342 -26.35 -5.14 -15.13
C SER A 342 -27.38 -5.92 -15.97
N ASN A 343 -26.93 -6.60 -17.02
CA ASN A 343 -27.78 -7.36 -17.92
C ASN A 343 -28.40 -8.60 -17.26
N MET A 344 -27.69 -9.27 -16.35
CA MET A 344 -28.21 -10.45 -15.63
C MET A 344 -29.45 -10.10 -14.79
N LYS A 345 -29.42 -8.96 -14.07
CA LYS A 345 -30.56 -8.54 -13.24
C LYS A 345 -31.78 -8.16 -14.08
N SER A 346 -31.56 -7.46 -15.20
CA SER A 346 -32.63 -7.12 -16.12
C SER A 346 -33.34 -8.37 -16.67
N LYS A 347 -32.60 -9.43 -16.97
CA LYS A 347 -33.16 -10.73 -17.41
C LYS A 347 -33.91 -11.43 -16.29
N LEU A 348 -33.48 -11.36 -15.04
CA LEU A 348 -34.17 -11.94 -13.88
C LEU A 348 -35.45 -11.18 -13.55
N GLN A 349 -35.43 -9.86 -13.58
CA GLN A 349 -36.66 -9.03 -13.40
C GLN A 349 -37.69 -9.28 -14.47
N ASN A 350 -37.29 -9.39 -15.77
CA ASN A 350 -38.20 -9.70 -16.86
C ASN A 350 -38.76 -11.13 -16.81
N LYS A 351 -38.07 -12.07 -16.16
CA LYS A 351 -38.61 -13.42 -15.91
C LYS A 351 -39.63 -13.45 -14.77
N MET A 352 -39.50 -12.56 -13.77
CA MET A 352 -40.45 -12.45 -12.65
C MET A 352 -41.73 -11.66 -13.00
N ILE A 353 -41.74 -10.93 -14.13
CA ILE A 353 -42.86 -10.10 -14.60
C ILE A 353 -43.61 -10.82 -15.73
N LYS A 354 -43.42 -12.10 -16.01
CA LYS A 354 -44.33 -12.84 -16.87
C LYS A 354 -45.61 -13.12 -16.08
N PRO A 355 -46.73 -12.52 -16.45
CA PRO A 355 -48.01 -12.92 -15.90
C PRO A 355 -48.37 -14.23 -16.61
N ASP A 356 -48.13 -15.34 -15.94
CA ASP A 356 -48.80 -16.57 -16.28
C ASP A 356 -50.01 -16.71 -15.38
N ASP A 357 -51.17 -16.77 -16.06
CA ASP A 357 -52.46 -17.30 -15.66
C ASP A 357 -53.36 -16.45 -14.75
N VAL A 358 -53.94 -15.48 -15.41
CA VAL A 358 -55.36 -15.20 -15.15
C VAL A 358 -56.16 -16.18 -16.03
N TRP A 359 -56.68 -17.24 -15.43
CA TRP A 359 -57.98 -17.88 -15.69
C TRP A 359 -58.42 -18.65 -14.47
#